data_69947c6d0049067d09bdb7e1fcb0fa61
#
_entry.id   69947c6d0049067d09bdb7e1fcb0fa61
#
_cell.length_a   1.000
_cell.length_b   1.000
_cell.length_c   1.000
_cell.angle_alpha   90.00
_cell.angle_beta   90.00
_cell.angle_gamma   90.00
#
_symmetry.space_group_name_H-M   'P 1'
#
loop_
_entity.id
_entity.type
_entity.pdbx_description
1 polymer ?
#
loop_
_entity_poly.entity_id
_entity_poly.type
_entity_poly.pdbx_seq_one_letter_code
_entity_poly.pdbx_strand_id
1 'polypeptide(L)'
;ISADILARTLERSGVKTEILGFTTRAWKGGQSREQWLNDGKPQNPGRLNDLKHIIYKKADDPWRRARRNLGLMMREGLLKENIDGEALLWAHNRLMSRREDRRILMVISDGAPVDDSTLSVNSAGYLESHLRKVIDWIGRFSQVQVVAIGIGHDVTRYYRRAVTIMDVD
;
A
#
# COMPACT_ATOMS: atom_id res chain seq x y z
N ILE A 1 -0.76 -12.82 9.25
CA ILE A 1 -1.42 -14.14 9.12
C ILE A 1 -2.07 -14.24 7.74
N SER A 2 -3.00 -13.36 7.36
CA SER A 2 -3.74 -13.44 6.09
C SER A 2 -2.84 -13.49 4.85
N ALA A 3 -1.83 -12.64 4.76
CA ALA A 3 -0.88 -12.63 3.65
C ALA A 3 -0.08 -13.93 3.53
N ASP A 4 0.28 -14.55 4.66
CA ASP A 4 1.00 -15.82 4.69
C ASP A 4 0.13 -16.99 4.18
N ILE A 5 -1.11 -17.06 4.64
CA ILE A 5 -2.06 -18.09 4.22
C ILE A 5 -2.35 -17.97 2.72
N LEU A 6 -2.63 -16.75 2.25
CA LEU A 6 -2.90 -16.49 0.83
C LEU A 6 -1.71 -16.86 -0.05
N ALA A 7 -0.50 -16.43 0.31
CA ALA A 7 0.70 -16.73 -0.47
C ALA A 7 0.95 -18.24 -0.58
N ARG A 8 0.82 -18.99 0.53
CA ARG A 8 0.97 -20.46 0.52
C ARG A 8 -0.05 -21.14 -0.36
N THR A 9 -1.31 -20.72 -0.27
CA THR A 9 -2.40 -21.33 -1.04
C THR A 9 -2.24 -21.06 -2.52
N LEU A 10 -1.94 -19.83 -2.89
CA LEU A 10 -1.75 -19.43 -4.28
C LEU A 10 -0.52 -20.09 -4.91
N GLU A 11 0.60 -20.17 -4.18
CA GLU A 11 1.82 -20.84 -4.68
C GLU A 11 1.59 -22.33 -4.92
N ARG A 12 0.82 -23.02 -4.06
CA ARG A 12 0.43 -24.41 -4.28
C ARG A 12 -0.42 -24.60 -5.55
N SER A 13 -1.14 -23.58 -5.94
CA SER A 13 -1.94 -23.55 -7.17
C SER A 13 -1.15 -23.07 -8.40
N GLY A 14 0.17 -22.92 -8.29
CA GLY A 14 1.03 -22.47 -9.38
C GLY A 14 0.99 -20.97 -9.67
N VAL A 15 0.37 -20.16 -8.79
CA VAL A 15 0.28 -18.72 -8.92
C VAL A 15 1.48 -18.06 -8.25
N LYS A 16 2.23 -17.26 -9.00
CA LYS A 16 3.31 -16.45 -8.43
C LYS A 16 2.75 -15.31 -7.60
N THR A 17 3.28 -15.15 -6.40
CA THR A 17 2.84 -14.11 -5.45
C THR A 17 4.01 -13.24 -5.02
N GLU A 18 3.80 -11.93 -5.02
CA GLU A 18 4.69 -10.97 -4.40
C GLU A 18 3.99 -10.35 -3.18
N ILE A 19 4.71 -10.18 -2.06
CA ILE A 19 4.18 -9.58 -0.85
C ILE A 19 4.94 -8.31 -0.57
N LEU A 20 4.20 -7.22 -0.58
CA LEU A 20 4.70 -5.87 -0.39
C LEU A 20 4.09 -5.26 0.86
N GLY A 21 4.84 -4.38 1.50
CA GLY A 21 4.36 -3.55 2.59
C GLY A 21 4.65 -2.09 2.33
N PHE A 22 3.87 -1.21 2.90
CA PHE A 22 4.08 0.22 2.81
C PHE A 22 3.76 0.91 4.13
N THR A 23 4.53 1.92 4.42
CA THR A 23 4.39 2.80 5.57
C THR A 23 5.21 4.07 5.33
N THR A 24 5.34 4.93 6.33
CA THR A 24 6.24 6.07 6.33
C THR A 24 7.46 5.83 7.21
N ARG A 25 8.52 6.60 7.00
CA ARG A 25 9.74 6.54 7.83
C ARG A 25 9.56 7.20 9.18
N ALA A 26 8.73 8.23 9.24
CA ALA A 26 8.46 9.00 10.45
C ALA A 26 6.97 9.02 10.76
N TRP A 27 6.61 9.25 12.02
CA TRP A 27 5.23 9.51 12.43
C TRP A 27 4.76 10.90 12.03
N LYS A 28 5.67 11.88 12.00
CA LYS A 28 5.35 13.26 11.66
C LYS A 28 6.48 13.87 10.83
N GLY A 29 6.39 13.73 9.51
CA GLY A 29 7.27 14.40 8.59
C GLY A 29 8.44 13.55 8.10
N GLY A 30 9.68 13.90 8.47
CA GLY A 30 10.91 13.37 7.90
C GLY A 30 11.63 14.42 7.06
N GLN A 31 12.55 13.99 6.20
CA GLN A 31 13.37 14.89 5.36
C GLN A 31 12.52 15.75 4.43
N SER A 32 11.44 15.20 3.88
CA SER A 32 10.52 15.96 3.02
C SER A 32 9.92 17.18 3.74
N ARG A 33 9.57 17.01 5.02
CA ARG A 33 9.03 18.12 5.83
C ARG A 33 10.12 19.11 6.21
N GLU A 34 11.31 18.65 6.54
CA GLU A 34 12.45 19.52 6.86
C GLU A 34 12.80 20.41 5.66
N GLN A 35 12.85 19.83 4.47
CA GLN A 35 13.08 20.59 3.24
C GLN A 35 12.00 21.64 3.03
N TRP A 36 10.72 21.27 3.17
CA TRP A 36 9.62 22.24 3.04
C TRP A 36 9.73 23.41 4.03
N LEU A 37 10.16 23.14 5.27
CA LEU A 37 10.39 24.19 6.28
C LEU A 37 11.52 25.12 5.84
N ASN A 38 12.61 24.57 5.30
CA ASN A 38 13.78 25.32 4.83
C ASN A 38 13.45 26.16 3.59
N ASP A 39 12.56 25.67 2.73
CA ASP A 39 12.11 26.35 1.51
C ASP A 39 11.07 27.44 1.77
N GLY A 40 10.83 27.81 3.04
CA GLY A 40 9.92 28.88 3.42
C GLY A 40 8.44 28.49 3.44
N LYS A 41 8.12 27.21 3.55
CA LYS A 41 6.75 26.67 3.68
C LYS A 41 5.83 27.04 2.50
N PRO A 42 6.19 26.73 1.26
CA PRO A 42 5.32 27.00 0.12
C PRO A 42 3.94 26.33 0.31
N GLN A 43 2.91 26.96 -0.24
CA GLN A 43 1.53 26.46 -0.15
C GLN A 43 1.34 25.21 -0.99
N ASN A 44 0.46 24.29 -0.53
CA ASN A 44 0.11 23.06 -1.20
C ASN A 44 1.33 22.20 -1.58
N PRO A 45 2.18 21.86 -0.63
CA PRO A 45 3.45 21.18 -0.92
C PRO A 45 3.30 19.74 -1.40
N GLY A 46 2.12 19.15 -1.25
CA GLY A 46 1.93 17.74 -1.46
C GLY A 46 2.37 16.90 -0.25
N ARG A 47 2.90 15.71 -0.50
CA ARG A 47 3.35 14.80 0.57
C ARG A 47 4.53 15.40 1.35
N LEU A 48 4.41 15.38 2.68
CA LEU A 48 5.43 15.86 3.63
C LEU A 48 5.96 14.76 4.56
N ASN A 49 5.98 13.52 4.11
CA ASN A 49 6.61 12.43 4.83
C ASN A 49 7.41 11.55 3.88
N ASP A 50 8.42 10.87 4.41
CA ASP A 50 9.25 9.98 3.59
C ASP A 50 8.62 8.60 3.52
N LEU A 51 8.48 8.06 2.30
CA LEU A 51 7.90 6.74 2.08
C LEU A 51 8.87 5.64 2.51
N LYS A 52 8.29 4.54 2.98
CA LYS A 52 8.97 3.29 3.24
C LYS A 52 8.20 2.15 2.59
N HIS A 53 8.68 1.70 1.46
CA HIS A 53 8.14 0.57 0.73
C HIS A 53 9.01 -0.67 0.98
N ILE A 54 8.39 -1.81 1.30
CA ILE A 54 9.07 -3.01 1.78
C ILE A 54 8.68 -4.18 0.89
N ILE A 55 9.67 -4.94 0.44
CA ILE A 55 9.45 -6.21 -0.28
C ILE A 55 9.69 -7.34 0.71
N TYR A 56 8.63 -7.95 1.18
CA TYR A 56 8.71 -9.13 2.05
C TYR A 56 8.97 -10.41 1.28
N LYS A 57 8.36 -10.54 0.11
CA LYS A 57 8.53 -11.68 -0.79
C LYS A 57 8.51 -11.20 -2.23
N LYS A 58 9.55 -11.50 -2.99
CA LYS A 58 9.56 -11.32 -4.44
C LYS A 58 8.71 -12.39 -5.14
N ALA A 59 8.18 -12.08 -6.32
CA ALA A 59 7.32 -12.97 -7.09
C ALA A 59 7.97 -14.34 -7.41
N ASP A 60 9.27 -14.35 -7.68
CA ASP A 60 10.00 -15.56 -8.06
C ASP A 60 10.65 -16.28 -6.86
N ASP A 61 10.61 -15.70 -5.67
CA ASP A 61 11.09 -16.35 -4.46
C ASP A 61 10.05 -17.33 -3.93
N PRO A 62 10.40 -18.59 -3.61
CA PRO A 62 9.46 -19.51 -3.01
C PRO A 62 9.08 -19.06 -1.60
N TRP A 63 7.83 -19.30 -1.21
CA TRP A 63 7.30 -18.95 0.11
C TRP A 63 8.20 -19.40 1.26
N ARG A 64 8.77 -20.59 1.18
CA ARG A 64 9.65 -21.13 2.23
C ARG A 64 10.84 -20.24 2.55
N ARG A 65 11.43 -19.58 1.55
CA ARG A 65 12.53 -18.62 1.76
C ARG A 65 12.03 -17.31 2.36
N ALA A 66 10.87 -16.85 1.91
CA ALA A 66 10.30 -15.59 2.36
C ALA A 66 9.66 -15.62 3.74
N ARG A 67 9.37 -16.81 4.29
CA ARG A 67 8.69 -16.98 5.58
C ARG A 67 9.31 -16.16 6.73
N ARG A 68 10.63 -16.09 6.79
CA ARG A 68 11.32 -15.28 7.82
C ARG A 68 11.07 -13.79 7.64
N ASN A 69 11.03 -13.32 6.40
CA ASN A 69 10.74 -11.91 6.09
C ASN A 69 9.31 -11.54 6.46
N LEU A 70 8.36 -12.46 6.27
CA LEU A 70 6.97 -12.25 6.67
C LEU A 70 6.82 -12.06 8.18
N GLY A 71 7.66 -12.71 8.98
CA GLY A 71 7.74 -12.48 10.42
C GLY A 71 8.10 -11.04 10.80
N LEU A 72 8.82 -10.31 9.94
CA LEU A 72 9.16 -8.91 10.15
C LEU A 72 7.95 -7.97 10.11
N MET A 73 6.84 -8.39 9.47
CA MET A 73 5.58 -7.62 9.50
C MET A 73 5.04 -7.43 10.92
N MET A 74 5.36 -8.35 11.82
CA MET A 74 4.90 -8.31 13.21
C MET A 74 5.82 -7.48 14.12
N ARG A 75 6.89 -6.90 13.58
CA ARG A 75 7.82 -6.10 14.37
C ARG A 75 7.18 -4.80 14.82
N GLU A 76 7.12 -4.60 16.11
CA GLU A 76 6.62 -3.34 16.71
C GLU A 76 7.39 -2.13 16.19
N GLY A 77 6.69 -1.02 15.98
CA GLY A 77 7.26 0.25 15.50
C GLY A 77 7.66 0.26 14.03
N LEU A 78 7.43 -0.82 13.28
CA LEU A 78 7.69 -0.85 11.84
C LEU A 78 6.69 0.00 11.06
N LEU A 79 5.40 -0.17 11.36
CA LEU A 79 4.30 0.54 10.71
C LEU A 79 4.07 1.88 11.43
N LYS A 80 3.87 2.92 10.65
CA LYS A 80 3.62 4.28 11.11
C LYS A 80 2.38 4.82 10.41
N GLU A 81 2.55 5.77 9.50
CA GLU A 81 1.45 6.35 8.75
C GLU A 81 1.35 5.71 7.36
N ASN A 82 0.27 5.92 6.64
CA ASN A 82 0.00 5.24 5.38
C ASN A 82 -0.39 6.21 4.26
N ILE A 83 0.36 6.15 3.17
CA ILE A 83 0.15 6.92 1.94
C ILE A 83 -0.16 5.95 0.81
N ASP A 84 -1.40 5.51 0.79
CA ASP A 84 -1.88 4.39 -0.02
C ASP A 84 -1.76 4.62 -1.52
N GLY A 85 -2.02 5.84 -2.00
CA GLY A 85 -2.00 6.12 -3.43
C GLY A 85 -0.63 5.90 -4.08
N GLU A 86 0.44 6.39 -3.45
CA GLU A 86 1.81 6.19 -3.94
C GLU A 86 2.26 4.75 -3.78
N ALA A 87 1.83 4.07 -2.70
CA ALA A 87 2.09 2.65 -2.50
C ALA A 87 1.43 1.79 -3.58
N LEU A 88 0.19 2.11 -3.95
CA LEU A 88 -0.55 1.43 -5.00
C LEU A 88 0.12 1.60 -6.37
N LEU A 89 0.60 2.80 -6.70
CA LEU A 89 1.36 3.06 -7.92
C LEU A 89 2.66 2.26 -7.96
N TRP A 90 3.39 2.23 -6.86
CA TRP A 90 4.62 1.45 -6.75
C TRP A 90 4.37 -0.04 -6.98
N ALA A 91 3.36 -0.61 -6.32
CA ALA A 91 2.98 -2.01 -6.49
C ALA A 91 2.50 -2.31 -7.92
N HIS A 92 1.71 -1.42 -8.51
CA HIS A 92 1.27 -1.50 -9.90
C HIS A 92 2.46 -1.55 -10.86
N ASN A 93 3.45 -0.66 -10.71
CA ASN A 93 4.62 -0.62 -11.57
C ASN A 93 5.45 -1.92 -11.48
N ARG A 94 5.52 -2.53 -10.30
CA ARG A 94 6.14 -3.84 -10.11
C ARG A 94 5.40 -4.93 -10.86
N LEU A 95 4.07 -4.94 -10.83
CA LEU A 95 3.24 -5.87 -11.61
C LEU A 95 3.40 -5.66 -13.12
N MET A 96 3.49 -4.41 -13.58
CA MET A 96 3.66 -4.11 -15.00
C MET A 96 4.99 -4.60 -15.57
N SER A 97 6.02 -4.75 -14.74
CA SER A 97 7.30 -5.35 -15.14
C SER A 97 7.24 -6.89 -15.29
N ARG A 98 6.14 -7.52 -14.92
CA ARG A 98 5.94 -8.98 -15.02
C ARG A 98 5.44 -9.37 -16.40
N ARG A 99 5.72 -10.64 -16.79
CA ARG A 99 5.35 -11.20 -18.10
C ARG A 99 4.06 -12.01 -18.08
N GLU A 100 3.54 -12.28 -16.89
CA GLU A 100 2.31 -13.05 -16.74
C GLU A 100 1.12 -12.31 -17.36
N ASP A 101 0.23 -13.04 -18.06
CA ASP A 101 -0.92 -12.45 -18.76
C ASP A 101 -1.93 -11.86 -17.77
N ARG A 102 -2.21 -12.59 -16.69
CA ARG A 102 -3.14 -12.15 -15.64
C ARG A 102 -2.39 -11.57 -14.46
N ARG A 103 -2.69 -10.32 -14.13
CA ARG A 103 -2.05 -9.57 -13.06
C ARG A 103 -3.10 -9.01 -12.12
N ILE A 104 -3.01 -9.41 -10.86
CA ILE A 104 -3.96 -9.00 -9.81
C ILE A 104 -3.18 -8.30 -8.71
N LEU A 105 -3.59 -7.10 -8.36
CA LEU A 105 -3.10 -6.34 -7.22
C LEU A 105 -4.14 -6.41 -6.11
N MET A 106 -3.82 -7.15 -5.05
CA MET A 106 -4.65 -7.26 -3.87
C MET A 106 -4.15 -6.31 -2.78
N VAL A 107 -5.01 -5.42 -2.35
CA VAL A 107 -4.74 -4.48 -1.25
C VAL A 107 -5.40 -4.99 0.02
N ILE A 108 -4.64 -5.09 1.09
CA ILE A 108 -5.16 -5.38 2.43
C ILE A 108 -4.96 -4.12 3.26
N SER A 109 -6.05 -3.55 3.74
CA SER A 109 -6.04 -2.27 4.47
C SER A 109 -6.94 -2.34 5.70
N ASP A 110 -6.50 -1.72 6.77
CA ASP A 110 -7.20 -1.59 8.05
C ASP A 110 -7.65 -0.15 8.34
N GLY A 111 -7.52 0.76 7.37
CA GLY A 111 -7.89 2.15 7.55
C GLY A 111 -7.91 3.00 6.28
N ALA A 112 -8.22 4.26 6.46
CA ALA A 112 -8.09 5.29 5.44
C ALA A 112 -6.63 5.74 5.29
N PRO A 113 -6.23 6.29 4.13
CA PRO A 113 -4.91 6.88 3.99
C PRO A 113 -4.75 8.07 4.94
N VAL A 114 -3.75 8.03 5.80
CA VAL A 114 -3.49 9.04 6.83
C VAL A 114 -2.00 9.34 6.92
N ASP A 115 -1.66 10.62 6.86
CA ASP A 115 -0.35 11.18 7.22
C ASP A 115 -0.55 12.59 7.78
N ASP A 116 -0.34 12.75 9.07
CA ASP A 116 -0.60 14.00 9.78
C ASP A 116 0.17 15.17 9.17
N SER A 117 1.42 14.98 8.82
CA SER A 117 2.25 16.05 8.25
C SER A 117 1.72 16.53 6.90
N THR A 118 1.28 15.63 6.05
CA THR A 118 0.69 15.95 4.74
C THR A 118 -0.67 16.62 4.90
N LEU A 119 -1.55 16.07 5.74
CA LEU A 119 -2.91 16.55 5.92
C LEU A 119 -2.98 17.89 6.66
N SER A 120 -1.95 18.24 7.46
CA SER A 120 -1.89 19.52 8.17
C SER A 120 -1.71 20.75 7.26
N VAL A 121 -1.20 20.55 6.05
CA VAL A 121 -0.82 21.65 5.13
C VAL A 121 -1.45 21.53 3.73
N ASN A 122 -2.20 20.47 3.49
CA ASN A 122 -3.00 20.25 2.28
C ASN A 122 -4.49 20.18 2.67
N SER A 123 -5.37 19.99 1.70
CA SER A 123 -6.78 19.72 2.01
C SER A 123 -6.95 18.44 2.81
N ALA A 124 -7.94 18.39 3.69
CA ALA A 124 -8.25 17.21 4.51
C ALA A 124 -8.47 15.92 3.68
N GLY A 125 -9.00 16.06 2.46
CA GLY A 125 -9.22 14.95 1.54
C GLY A 125 -8.05 14.67 0.58
N TYR A 126 -6.88 15.27 0.76
CA TYR A 126 -5.76 15.18 -0.19
C TYR A 126 -5.34 13.74 -0.49
N LEU A 127 -5.04 12.96 0.53
CA LEU A 127 -4.57 11.58 0.39
C LEU A 127 -5.68 10.66 -0.15
N GLU A 128 -6.90 10.82 0.32
CA GLU A 128 -8.06 10.05 -0.16
C GLU A 128 -8.37 10.36 -1.64
N SER A 129 -8.35 11.64 -2.01
CA SER A 129 -8.54 12.08 -3.39
C SER A 129 -7.46 11.51 -4.32
N HIS A 130 -6.20 11.49 -3.86
CA HIS A 130 -5.10 10.90 -4.61
C HIS A 130 -5.29 9.40 -4.79
N LEU A 131 -5.62 8.66 -3.72
CA LEU A 131 -5.90 7.22 -3.79
C LEU A 131 -7.00 6.91 -4.82
N ARG A 132 -8.13 7.64 -4.78
CA ARG A 132 -9.23 7.46 -5.73
C ARG A 132 -8.80 7.70 -7.17
N LYS A 133 -8.01 8.74 -7.43
CA LYS A 133 -7.47 9.03 -8.76
C LYS A 133 -6.56 7.91 -9.27
N VAL A 134 -5.71 7.36 -8.41
CA VAL A 134 -4.84 6.24 -8.76
C VAL A 134 -5.65 4.98 -9.10
N ILE A 135 -6.64 4.64 -8.28
CA ILE A 135 -7.51 3.48 -8.52
C ILE A 135 -8.26 3.64 -9.85
N ASP A 136 -8.83 4.82 -10.08
CA ASP A 136 -9.56 5.11 -11.32
C ASP A 136 -8.64 5.05 -12.54
N TRP A 137 -7.44 5.61 -12.46
CA TRP A 137 -6.45 5.55 -13.51
C TRP A 137 -6.05 4.11 -13.85
N ILE A 138 -5.74 3.29 -12.84
CA ILE A 138 -5.42 1.86 -13.05
C ILE A 138 -6.61 1.16 -13.74
N GLY A 139 -7.82 1.40 -13.27
CA GLY A 139 -9.02 0.78 -13.81
C GLY A 139 -9.33 1.14 -15.26
N ARG A 140 -8.93 2.34 -15.71
CA ARG A 140 -9.17 2.82 -17.07
C ARG A 140 -8.05 2.50 -18.05
N PHE A 141 -6.81 2.57 -17.61
CA PHE A 141 -5.64 2.55 -18.49
C PHE A 141 -4.72 1.35 -18.30
N SER A 142 -4.98 0.49 -17.31
CA SER A 142 -4.16 -0.68 -17.03
C SER A 142 -4.95 -1.98 -17.15
N GLN A 143 -4.26 -3.06 -17.49
CA GLN A 143 -4.81 -4.42 -17.47
C GLN A 143 -4.73 -5.06 -16.09
N VAL A 144 -4.13 -4.40 -15.11
CA VAL A 144 -4.04 -4.88 -13.73
C VAL A 144 -5.41 -4.82 -13.07
N GLN A 145 -5.85 -5.94 -12.51
CA GLN A 145 -7.08 -6.01 -11.73
C GLN A 145 -6.78 -5.64 -10.28
N VAL A 146 -7.43 -4.61 -9.77
CA VAL A 146 -7.32 -4.20 -8.35
C VAL A 146 -8.47 -4.79 -7.57
N VAL A 147 -8.14 -5.48 -6.49
CA VAL A 147 -9.09 -6.01 -5.50
C VAL A 147 -8.65 -5.58 -4.11
N ALA A 148 -9.58 -5.41 -3.18
CA ALA A 148 -9.26 -4.98 -1.82
C ALA A 148 -9.94 -5.83 -0.75
N ILE A 149 -9.26 -5.98 0.38
CA ILE A 149 -9.78 -6.56 1.61
C ILE A 149 -9.63 -5.52 2.71
N GLY A 150 -10.74 -5.05 3.25
CA GLY A 150 -10.77 -4.21 4.45
C GLY A 150 -10.84 -5.06 5.70
N ILE A 151 -10.01 -4.74 6.69
CA ILE A 151 -10.01 -5.40 8.00
C ILE A 151 -10.43 -4.36 9.05
N GLY A 152 -11.62 -4.54 9.63
CA GLY A 152 -12.18 -3.59 10.59
C GLY A 152 -12.51 -2.21 10.00
N HIS A 153 -12.41 -2.05 8.68
CA HIS A 153 -12.66 -0.79 7.98
C HIS A 153 -13.30 -1.04 6.61
N ASP A 154 -14.29 -0.23 6.26
CA ASP A 154 -14.96 -0.33 4.96
C ASP A 154 -14.12 0.31 3.87
N VAL A 155 -13.55 -0.53 3.00
CA VAL A 155 -12.76 -0.11 1.83
C VAL A 155 -13.57 -0.05 0.54
N THR A 156 -14.84 -0.42 0.56
CA THR A 156 -15.73 -0.37 -0.62
C THR A 156 -15.94 1.05 -1.13
N ARG A 157 -15.75 2.04 -0.26
CA ARG A 157 -15.75 3.46 -0.60
C ARG A 157 -14.63 3.90 -1.54
N TYR A 158 -13.56 3.11 -1.63
CA TYR A 158 -12.40 3.38 -2.50
C TYR A 158 -12.32 2.40 -3.68
N TYR A 159 -12.55 1.11 -3.43
CA TYR A 159 -12.31 0.03 -4.38
C TYR A 159 -13.62 -0.57 -4.87
N ARG A 160 -13.75 -0.74 -6.20
CA ARG A 160 -14.95 -1.32 -6.83
C ARG A 160 -15.11 -2.82 -6.52
N ARG A 161 -14.00 -3.54 -6.36
CA ARG A 161 -13.97 -4.96 -6.01
C ARG A 161 -13.34 -5.09 -4.64
N ALA A 162 -14.17 -5.10 -3.64
CA ALA A 162 -13.72 -5.13 -2.25
C ALA A 162 -14.58 -6.04 -1.39
N VAL A 163 -13.96 -6.60 -0.36
CA VAL A 163 -14.60 -7.34 0.72
C VAL A 163 -14.18 -6.69 2.03
N THR A 164 -15.12 -6.53 2.95
CA THR A 164 -14.84 -6.00 4.29
C THR A 164 -15.04 -7.12 5.32
N ILE A 165 -14.05 -7.32 6.16
CA ILE A 165 -14.08 -8.23 7.30
C ILE A 165 -14.16 -7.35 8.54
N MET A 166 -15.31 -7.35 9.23
CA MET A 166 -15.56 -6.48 10.39
C MET A 166 -15.13 -7.12 11.70
N ASP A 167 -15.27 -8.45 11.83
CA ASP A 167 -14.86 -9.21 13.01
C ASP A 167 -13.61 -10.05 12.67
N VAL A 168 -12.54 -9.77 13.37
CA VAL A 168 -11.29 -10.56 13.34
C VAL A 168 -11.15 -11.17 14.73
N ASP A 169 -11.91 -12.24 15.01
CA ASP A 169 -11.68 -13.10 16.15
C ASP A 169 -10.47 -14.03 15.92
#